data_a75c0a150efb87ed669d47640dae80e6
#
_entry.id   a75c0a150efb87ed669d47640dae80e6
#
_cell.length_a   1.000
_cell.length_b   1.000
_cell.length_c   1.000
_cell.angle_alpha   90.00
_cell.angle_beta   90.00
_cell.angle_gamma   90.00
#
_symmetry.space_group_name_H-M   'P 1'
#
loop_
_entity.id
_entity.type
_entity.pdbx_description
1 polymer ?
#
loop_
_entity_poly.entity_id
_entity_poly.type
_entity_poly.pdbx_seq_one_letter_code
_entity_poly.pdbx_strand_id
1 'polypeptide(L)'
;KRHLEIQNGMYGFNDQEKLKGFFIIYMETLAEMRMESKGNYDNWDSTIKHLRKFCPKDISFAQLDRKFVEGFKDYLTKTAKTPSNKNLSDNSAHSYFNKFRAALKQAVKDGIIRSNPAEQVDCLPQGDSEREFLTLEELQSILKHECEIPILKTAFVFSCLTGLRWSDINKLVWSEVQHSNDYGWYIRFRQKKTKGAETLPMSDQARDLLKEIGEPEERVFKGLKYSAWHNLKLQQWVMKAGISKTITFHCARH
;
A
#
# COMPACT_ATOMS: atom_id res chain seq x y z
N LYS A 1 38.99 10.53 21.65
CA LYS A 1 37.71 10.06 21.05
C LYS A 1 37.99 9.01 19.95
N ARG A 2 38.71 9.35 18.87
CA ARG A 2 38.95 8.45 17.71
C ARG A 2 39.69 7.15 18.07
N HIS A 3 40.59 7.17 19.05
CA HIS A 3 41.32 5.98 19.53
C HIS A 3 40.41 5.03 20.32
N LEU A 4 39.49 5.58 21.12
CA LEU A 4 38.47 4.81 21.86
C LEU A 4 37.45 4.14 20.92
N GLU A 5 37.03 4.86 19.87
CA GLU A 5 36.15 4.35 18.84
C GLU A 5 36.76 3.18 18.07
N ILE A 6 38.05 3.27 17.73
CA ILE A 6 38.81 2.18 17.07
C ILE A 6 38.99 1.00 18.01
N GLN A 7 39.34 1.22 19.27
CA GLN A 7 39.46 0.16 20.26
C GLN A 7 38.12 -0.51 20.55
N ASN A 8 37.06 0.25 20.73
CA ASN A 8 35.69 -0.29 20.92
C ASN A 8 35.24 -1.12 19.72
N GLY A 9 35.55 -0.68 18.49
CA GLY A 9 35.31 -1.45 17.26
C GLY A 9 36.09 -2.76 17.19
N MET A 10 37.36 -2.76 17.58
CA MET A 10 38.24 -3.96 17.57
C MET A 10 37.86 -4.99 18.64
N TYR A 11 37.42 -4.54 19.83
CA TYR A 11 37.02 -5.43 20.94
C TYR A 11 35.50 -5.66 20.99
N GLY A 12 34.79 -5.11 20.04
CA GLY A 12 33.39 -5.39 19.90
C GLY A 12 32.49 -4.70 20.92
N PHE A 13 32.90 -3.62 21.54
CA PHE A 13 32.02 -2.82 22.40
C PHE A 13 31.14 -1.89 21.57
N ASN A 14 29.85 -1.89 21.83
CA ASN A 14 28.93 -0.88 21.24
C ASN A 14 29.27 0.50 21.81
N ASP A 15 29.12 1.53 20.99
CA ASP A 15 29.17 2.91 21.44
C ASP A 15 28.05 3.15 22.48
N GLN A 16 28.41 3.26 23.76
CA GLN A 16 27.45 3.41 24.85
C GLN A 16 26.56 4.66 24.67
N GLU A 17 27.05 5.71 24.01
CA GLU A 17 26.24 6.89 23.72
C GLU A 17 25.14 6.60 22.70
N LYS A 18 25.46 5.81 21.65
CA LYS A 18 24.45 5.41 20.64
C LYS A 18 23.38 4.50 21.23
N LEU A 19 23.75 3.62 22.16
CA LEU A 19 22.81 2.72 22.84
C LEU A 19 21.85 3.45 23.78
N LYS A 20 22.16 4.67 24.23
CA LYS A 20 21.28 5.51 25.02
C LYS A 20 20.16 6.17 24.20
N GLY A 21 20.28 6.19 22.87
CA GLY A 21 19.23 6.67 21.98
C GLY A 21 17.95 5.86 22.09
N PHE A 22 16.86 6.48 21.69
CA PHE A 22 15.52 5.89 21.79
C PHE A 22 15.04 5.37 20.44
N PHE A 23 14.49 4.17 20.45
CA PHE A 23 14.16 3.44 19.25
C PHE A 23 12.91 3.98 18.53
N ILE A 24 11.90 4.42 19.27
CA ILE A 24 10.67 4.94 18.63
C ILE A 24 10.97 6.26 17.91
N ILE A 25 11.73 7.16 18.54
CA ILE A 25 12.19 8.42 17.91
C ILE A 25 13.03 8.11 16.66
N TYR A 26 13.91 7.12 16.73
CA TYR A 26 14.67 6.67 15.56
C TYR A 26 13.75 6.16 14.44
N MET A 27 12.72 5.37 14.76
CA MET A 27 11.74 4.91 13.77
C MET A 27 10.97 6.09 13.14
N GLU A 28 10.65 7.13 13.90
CA GLU A 28 10.01 8.35 13.39
C GLU A 28 10.90 9.06 12.36
N THR A 29 12.18 9.23 12.66
CA THR A 29 13.16 9.77 11.71
C THR A 29 13.23 8.93 10.42
N LEU A 30 13.24 7.60 10.56
CA LEU A 30 13.23 6.71 9.40
C LEU A 30 11.93 6.80 8.59
N ALA A 31 10.78 7.06 9.23
CA ALA A 31 9.51 7.25 8.56
C ALA A 31 9.49 8.56 7.77
N GLU A 32 9.99 9.66 8.35
CA GLU A 32 10.10 10.96 7.70
C GLU A 32 10.93 10.91 6.41
N MET A 33 12.04 10.18 6.41
CA MET A 33 12.87 9.96 5.21
C MET A 33 12.12 9.24 4.08
N ARG A 34 10.93 8.70 4.33
CA ARG A 34 10.12 7.92 3.38
C ARG A 34 8.83 8.62 2.95
N MET A 35 8.67 9.91 3.23
CA MET A 35 7.47 10.71 2.92
C MET A 35 7.16 10.80 1.43
N GLU A 36 8.15 10.65 0.55
CA GLU A 36 7.93 10.61 -0.91
C GLU A 36 6.92 9.54 -1.34
N SER A 37 6.86 8.44 -0.61
CA SER A 37 5.88 7.38 -0.83
C SER A 37 4.85 7.37 0.29
N LYS A 38 3.74 8.09 0.10
CA LYS A 38 2.68 8.22 1.11
C LYS A 38 2.23 6.86 1.69
N GLY A 39 1.97 5.85 0.86
CA GLY A 39 1.53 4.54 1.34
C GLY A 39 2.61 3.81 2.15
N ASN A 40 3.90 4.05 1.87
CA ASN A 40 4.99 3.52 2.69
C ASN A 40 5.07 4.26 4.02
N TYR A 41 5.00 5.59 3.99
CA TYR A 41 4.97 6.43 5.19
C TYR A 41 3.80 6.04 6.11
N ASP A 42 2.59 5.92 5.58
CA ASP A 42 1.39 5.54 6.35
C ASP A 42 1.55 4.19 7.07
N ASN A 43 2.27 3.23 6.46
CA ASN A 43 2.59 1.95 7.10
C ASN A 43 3.61 2.10 8.24
N TRP A 44 4.63 2.94 8.07
CA TRP A 44 5.59 3.25 9.13
C TRP A 44 4.90 3.96 10.30
N ASP A 45 4.12 4.98 10.03
CA ASP A 45 3.36 5.74 11.03
C ASP A 45 2.39 4.83 11.81
N SER A 46 1.67 3.95 11.12
CA SER A 46 0.81 2.95 11.76
C SER A 46 1.59 2.00 12.66
N THR A 47 2.76 1.56 12.22
CA THR A 47 3.65 0.70 13.03
C THR A 47 4.11 1.43 14.30
N ILE A 48 4.53 2.69 14.17
CA ILE A 48 4.96 3.54 15.30
C ILE A 48 3.80 3.75 16.29
N LYS A 49 2.60 4.02 15.80
CA LYS A 49 1.41 4.15 16.64
C LYS A 49 1.12 2.88 17.44
N HIS A 50 1.27 1.70 16.83
CA HIS A 50 1.14 0.43 17.53
C HIS A 50 2.27 0.20 18.53
N LEU A 51 3.51 0.54 18.16
CA LEU A 51 4.66 0.41 19.06
C LEU A 51 4.52 1.33 20.30
N ARG A 52 4.03 2.57 20.13
CA ARG A 52 3.72 3.48 21.23
C ARG A 52 2.59 2.97 22.15
N LYS A 53 1.64 2.21 21.63
CA LYS A 53 0.61 1.55 22.45
C LYS A 53 1.18 0.36 23.23
N PHE A 54 2.08 -0.40 22.62
CA PHE A 54 2.76 -1.54 23.25
C PHE A 54 3.77 -1.08 24.31
N CYS A 55 4.54 -0.05 24.00
CA CYS A 55 5.57 0.53 24.87
C CYS A 55 5.35 2.06 24.98
N PRO A 56 4.50 2.54 25.91
CA PRO A 56 4.17 3.96 26.03
C PRO A 56 5.36 4.86 26.39
N LYS A 57 6.33 4.33 27.12
CA LYS A 57 7.64 4.98 27.33
C LYS A 57 8.56 4.49 26.23
N ASP A 58 9.30 5.41 25.56
CA ASP A 58 10.25 5.02 24.54
C ASP A 58 11.31 4.08 25.13
N ILE A 59 11.77 3.14 24.32
CA ILE A 59 12.74 2.14 24.72
C ILE A 59 14.12 2.48 24.17
N SER A 60 15.17 2.40 25.02
CA SER A 60 16.54 2.57 24.57
C SER A 60 17.01 1.38 23.73
N PHE A 61 17.95 1.61 22.82
CA PHE A 61 18.54 0.54 22.03
C PHE A 61 19.21 -0.56 22.88
N ALA A 62 19.68 -0.22 24.10
CA ALA A 62 20.25 -1.20 25.02
C ALA A 62 19.23 -2.19 25.59
N GLN A 63 17.95 -1.82 25.61
CA GLN A 63 16.85 -2.64 26.12
C GLN A 63 16.14 -3.45 25.03
N LEU A 64 16.51 -3.25 23.76
CA LEU A 64 15.96 -3.99 22.64
C LEU A 64 16.57 -5.38 22.57
N ASP A 65 15.93 -6.32 23.19
CA ASP A 65 16.31 -7.74 23.18
C ASP A 65 15.30 -8.59 22.37
N ARG A 66 15.61 -9.86 22.22
CA ARG A 66 14.73 -10.85 21.56
C ARG A 66 13.35 -10.90 22.22
N LYS A 67 13.27 -10.83 23.56
CA LYS A 67 12.01 -10.90 24.31
C LYS A 67 11.10 -9.72 23.99
N PHE A 68 11.67 -8.53 23.83
CA PHE A 68 10.91 -7.36 23.41
C PHE A 68 10.34 -7.54 21.98
N VAL A 69 11.14 -8.09 21.05
CA VAL A 69 10.72 -8.35 19.67
C VAL A 69 9.58 -9.36 19.63
N GLU A 70 9.68 -10.46 20.38
CA GLU A 70 8.64 -11.47 20.52
C GLU A 70 7.37 -10.88 21.16
N GLY A 71 7.51 -10.06 22.20
CA GLY A 71 6.40 -9.37 22.84
C GLY A 71 5.65 -8.43 21.91
N PHE A 72 6.36 -7.67 21.08
CA PHE A 72 5.71 -6.82 20.07
C PHE A 72 5.02 -7.62 18.97
N LYS A 73 5.61 -8.73 18.54
CA LYS A 73 4.98 -9.70 17.62
C LYS A 73 3.67 -10.22 18.17
N ASP A 74 3.67 -10.67 19.42
CA ASP A 74 2.50 -11.16 20.13
C ASP A 74 1.42 -10.08 20.33
N TYR A 75 1.83 -8.87 20.68
CA TYR A 75 0.93 -7.73 20.75
C TYR A 75 0.21 -7.48 19.43
N LEU A 76 0.91 -7.49 18.30
CA LEU A 76 0.31 -7.24 16.98
C LEU A 76 -0.72 -8.31 16.59
N THR A 77 -0.49 -9.57 16.97
CA THR A 77 -1.36 -10.69 16.59
C THR A 77 -2.53 -10.93 17.55
N LYS A 78 -2.35 -10.64 18.84
CA LYS A 78 -3.32 -11.04 19.88
C LYS A 78 -4.10 -9.85 20.47
N THR A 79 -3.46 -8.68 20.55
CA THR A 79 -4.00 -7.57 21.36
C THR A 79 -4.29 -6.30 20.55
N ALA A 80 -3.50 -6.05 19.52
CA ALA A 80 -3.60 -4.82 18.74
C ALA A 80 -4.95 -4.68 18.03
N LYS A 81 -5.53 -3.48 18.11
CA LYS A 81 -6.83 -3.16 17.49
C LYS A 81 -6.71 -2.05 16.47
N THR A 82 -7.54 -2.14 15.44
CA THR A 82 -7.78 -1.05 14.50
C THR A 82 -8.49 0.14 15.18
N PRO A 83 -8.54 1.32 14.56
CA PRO A 83 -9.34 2.43 15.06
C PRO A 83 -10.84 2.09 15.27
N SER A 84 -11.38 1.14 14.51
CA SER A 84 -12.74 0.62 14.65
C SER A 84 -12.87 -0.53 15.67
N ASN A 85 -11.89 -0.69 16.55
CA ASN A 85 -11.83 -1.70 17.62
C ASN A 85 -11.89 -3.17 17.16
N LYS A 86 -11.55 -3.45 15.90
CA LYS A 86 -11.41 -4.82 15.38
C LYS A 86 -9.97 -5.30 15.52
N ASN A 87 -9.75 -6.62 15.57
CA ASN A 87 -8.40 -7.20 15.52
C ASN A 87 -7.70 -6.76 14.22
N LEU A 88 -6.37 -6.68 14.26
CA LEU A 88 -5.60 -6.53 13.03
C LEU A 88 -5.79 -7.78 12.15
N SER A 89 -5.82 -7.58 10.82
CA SER A 89 -5.68 -8.69 9.89
C SER A 89 -4.24 -9.20 9.90
N ASP A 90 -4.03 -10.47 9.55
CA ASP A 90 -2.69 -11.09 9.46
C ASP A 90 -1.76 -10.28 8.56
N ASN A 91 -2.28 -9.80 7.42
CA ASN A 91 -1.53 -8.95 6.49
C ASN A 91 -1.13 -7.59 7.09
N SER A 92 -1.97 -7.00 7.94
CA SER A 92 -1.62 -5.76 8.66
C SER A 92 -0.56 -6.02 9.71
N ALA A 93 -0.73 -7.07 10.53
CA ALA A 93 0.24 -7.47 11.54
C ALA A 93 1.60 -7.81 10.90
N HIS A 94 1.61 -8.59 9.82
CA HIS A 94 2.79 -8.90 9.01
C HIS A 94 3.47 -7.61 8.50
N SER A 95 2.70 -6.69 7.92
CA SER A 95 3.25 -5.44 7.39
C SER A 95 3.90 -4.58 8.47
N TYR A 96 3.25 -4.43 9.62
CA TYR A 96 3.77 -3.63 10.74
C TYR A 96 5.00 -4.28 11.37
N PHE A 97 4.98 -5.60 11.57
CA PHE A 97 6.14 -6.32 12.09
C PHE A 97 7.35 -6.22 11.14
N ASN A 98 7.13 -6.26 9.82
CA ASN A 98 8.20 -6.07 8.85
C ASN A 98 8.79 -4.66 8.87
N LYS A 99 8.00 -3.60 9.14
CA LYS A 99 8.53 -2.24 9.30
C LYS A 99 9.39 -2.13 10.56
N PHE A 100 8.93 -2.73 11.66
CA PHE A 100 9.71 -2.81 12.89
C PHE A 100 11.06 -3.54 12.67
N ARG A 101 11.05 -4.71 12.01
CA ARG A 101 12.27 -5.44 11.66
C ARG A 101 13.19 -4.66 10.72
N ALA A 102 12.61 -3.91 9.78
CA ALA A 102 13.39 -3.06 8.87
C ALA A 102 14.11 -1.93 9.61
N ALA A 103 13.49 -1.36 10.64
CA ALA A 103 14.15 -0.36 11.50
C ALA A 103 15.30 -0.96 12.29
N LEU A 104 15.14 -2.14 12.86
CA LEU A 104 16.23 -2.85 13.56
C LEU A 104 17.40 -3.18 12.61
N LYS A 105 17.09 -3.65 11.39
CA LYS A 105 18.11 -3.90 10.37
C LYS A 105 18.84 -2.61 9.97
N GLN A 106 18.13 -1.48 9.89
CA GLN A 106 18.76 -0.19 9.62
C GLN A 106 19.64 0.27 10.78
N ALA A 107 19.20 0.07 12.04
CA ALA A 107 19.98 0.42 13.22
C ALA A 107 21.34 -0.35 13.28
N VAL A 108 21.39 -1.60 12.80
CA VAL A 108 22.65 -2.34 12.63
C VAL A 108 23.53 -1.69 11.56
N LYS A 109 22.96 -1.32 10.39
CA LYS A 109 23.70 -0.64 9.30
C LYS A 109 24.26 0.71 9.74
N ASP A 110 23.51 1.44 10.56
CA ASP A 110 23.92 2.75 11.10
C ASP A 110 24.92 2.60 12.27
N GLY A 111 25.27 1.36 12.62
CA GLY A 111 26.22 1.06 13.70
C GLY A 111 25.72 1.47 15.09
N ILE A 112 24.39 1.55 15.29
CA ILE A 112 23.77 1.86 16.58
C ILE A 112 23.73 0.61 17.46
N ILE A 113 23.31 -0.52 16.88
CA ILE A 113 23.34 -1.84 17.53
C ILE A 113 24.25 -2.78 16.74
N ARG A 114 24.89 -3.71 17.42
CA ARG A 114 25.85 -4.64 16.83
C ARG A 114 25.18 -5.80 16.09
N SER A 115 24.10 -6.32 16.63
CA SER A 115 23.35 -7.44 16.10
C SER A 115 21.86 -7.11 16.13
N ASN A 116 21.13 -7.70 15.20
CA ASN A 116 19.69 -7.47 15.11
C ASN A 116 18.94 -8.45 16.05
N PRO A 117 18.25 -7.97 17.09
CA PRO A 117 17.54 -8.86 18.01
C PRO A 117 16.36 -9.60 17.36
N ALA A 118 15.95 -9.20 16.15
CA ALA A 118 14.88 -9.85 15.40
C ALA A 118 15.37 -11.00 14.48
N GLU A 119 16.68 -11.28 14.40
CA GLU A 119 17.20 -12.35 13.53
C GLU A 119 16.71 -13.74 13.94
N GLN A 120 16.58 -13.98 15.23
CA GLN A 120 16.12 -15.26 15.80
C GLN A 120 14.62 -15.32 16.04
N VAL A 121 13.86 -14.32 15.57
CA VAL A 121 12.40 -14.28 15.71
C VAL A 121 11.77 -14.47 14.34
N ASP A 122 10.95 -15.53 14.21
CA ASP A 122 10.26 -15.83 12.97
C ASP A 122 9.37 -14.68 12.51
N CYS A 123 9.36 -14.45 11.19
CA CYS A 123 8.42 -13.52 10.58
C CYS A 123 6.97 -13.94 10.85
N LEU A 124 6.08 -12.96 10.89
CA LEU A 124 4.66 -13.27 10.79
C LEU A 124 4.35 -13.78 9.38
N PRO A 125 3.56 -14.85 9.22
CA PRO A 125 3.13 -15.28 7.90
C PRO A 125 2.28 -14.18 7.25
N GLN A 126 2.32 -14.12 5.94
CA GLN A 126 1.36 -13.34 5.19
C GLN A 126 0.09 -14.16 5.04
N GLY A 127 -1.05 -13.59 5.43
CA GLY A 127 -2.34 -14.24 5.26
C GLY A 127 -2.76 -14.22 3.79
N ASP A 128 -3.42 -15.27 3.35
CA ASP A 128 -4.05 -15.30 2.04
C ASP A 128 -5.21 -14.30 2.01
N SER A 129 -5.26 -13.51 0.98
CA SER A 129 -6.39 -12.62 0.73
C SER A 129 -7.10 -13.09 -0.53
N GLU A 130 -8.18 -13.83 -0.35
CA GLU A 130 -9.12 -14.05 -1.42
C GLU A 130 -9.78 -12.70 -1.75
N ARG A 131 -9.63 -12.28 -2.99
CA ARG A 131 -10.27 -11.06 -3.47
C ARG A 131 -11.44 -11.43 -4.33
N GLU A 132 -12.59 -10.89 -3.99
CA GLU A 132 -13.76 -11.01 -4.84
C GLU A 132 -13.54 -10.25 -6.16
N PHE A 133 -14.07 -10.82 -7.23
CA PHE A 133 -14.06 -10.24 -8.56
C PHE A 133 -15.41 -10.52 -9.23
N LEU A 134 -15.70 -9.79 -10.31
CA LEU A 134 -16.88 -10.00 -11.12
C LEU A 134 -16.56 -10.95 -12.28
N THR A 135 -17.41 -11.96 -12.50
CA THR A 135 -17.36 -12.74 -13.75
C THR A 135 -17.85 -11.88 -14.92
N LEU A 136 -17.64 -12.35 -16.14
CA LEU A 136 -18.13 -11.65 -17.34
C LEU A 136 -19.66 -11.49 -17.32
N GLU A 137 -20.37 -12.54 -16.91
CA GLU A 137 -21.84 -12.55 -16.81
C GLU A 137 -22.32 -11.54 -15.74
N GLU A 138 -21.63 -11.48 -14.60
CA GLU A 138 -21.93 -10.51 -13.55
C GLU A 138 -21.65 -9.08 -14.03
N LEU A 139 -20.53 -8.86 -14.75
CA LEU A 139 -20.24 -7.55 -15.36
C LEU A 139 -21.33 -7.15 -16.36
N GLN A 140 -21.76 -8.06 -17.21
CA GLN A 140 -22.86 -7.81 -18.15
C GLN A 140 -24.19 -7.53 -17.42
N SER A 141 -24.43 -8.20 -16.28
CA SER A 141 -25.62 -7.96 -15.47
C SER A 141 -25.62 -6.57 -14.87
N ILE A 142 -24.54 -6.13 -14.24
CA ILE A 142 -24.47 -4.79 -13.64
C ILE A 142 -24.58 -3.67 -14.69
N LEU A 143 -24.11 -3.89 -15.93
CA LEU A 143 -24.21 -2.91 -17.01
C LEU A 143 -25.65 -2.57 -17.39
N LYS A 144 -26.60 -3.50 -17.18
CA LYS A 144 -28.03 -3.28 -17.42
C LYS A 144 -28.69 -2.31 -16.40
N HIS A 145 -28.01 -2.04 -15.29
CA HIS A 145 -28.48 -1.16 -14.23
C HIS A 145 -27.79 0.19 -14.26
N GLU A 146 -28.51 1.23 -13.82
CA GLU A 146 -27.95 2.57 -13.71
C GLU A 146 -27.10 2.73 -12.46
N CYS A 147 -25.88 3.27 -12.66
CA CYS A 147 -25.03 3.74 -11.58
C CYS A 147 -25.31 5.22 -11.30
N GLU A 148 -25.48 5.57 -10.04
CA GLU A 148 -25.74 6.96 -9.62
C GLU A 148 -24.64 7.94 -10.04
N ILE A 149 -23.40 7.44 -10.21
CA ILE A 149 -22.24 8.23 -10.63
C ILE A 149 -21.77 7.73 -12.00
N PRO A 150 -22.18 8.37 -13.11
CA PRO A 150 -21.86 7.88 -14.47
C PRO A 150 -20.35 7.72 -14.73
N ILE A 151 -19.53 8.70 -14.27
CA ILE A 151 -18.07 8.63 -14.45
C ILE A 151 -17.45 7.45 -13.69
N LEU A 152 -18.02 7.06 -12.55
CA LEU A 152 -17.57 5.89 -11.80
C LEU A 152 -17.89 4.60 -12.55
N LYS A 153 -19.09 4.49 -13.14
CA LYS A 153 -19.48 3.37 -14.01
C LYS A 153 -18.50 3.21 -15.16
N THR A 154 -18.29 4.28 -15.94
CA THR A 154 -17.39 4.27 -17.10
C THR A 154 -15.96 3.88 -16.70
N ALA A 155 -15.41 4.49 -15.64
CA ALA A 155 -14.07 4.21 -15.17
C ALA A 155 -13.91 2.78 -14.63
N PHE A 156 -14.91 2.25 -13.92
CA PHE A 156 -14.89 0.89 -13.41
C PHE A 156 -14.90 -0.14 -14.54
N VAL A 157 -15.82 0.00 -15.51
CA VAL A 157 -15.90 -0.89 -16.67
C VAL A 157 -14.62 -0.78 -17.51
N PHE A 158 -14.09 0.42 -17.70
CA PHE A 158 -12.81 0.62 -18.36
C PHE A 158 -11.65 -0.10 -17.64
N SER A 159 -11.66 -0.08 -16.31
CA SER A 159 -10.71 -0.85 -15.50
C SER A 159 -10.86 -2.36 -15.70
N CYS A 160 -12.10 -2.87 -15.80
CA CYS A 160 -12.36 -4.29 -16.08
C CYS A 160 -11.81 -4.72 -17.45
N LEU A 161 -11.96 -3.86 -18.46
CA LEU A 161 -11.52 -4.17 -19.83
C LEU A 161 -10.01 -3.98 -20.04
N THR A 162 -9.36 -3.12 -19.28
CA THR A 162 -7.95 -2.77 -19.47
C THR A 162 -7.01 -3.30 -18.39
N GLY A 163 -7.53 -3.73 -17.26
CA GLY A 163 -6.71 -4.12 -16.10
C GLY A 163 -5.95 -2.96 -15.43
N LEU A 164 -6.19 -1.70 -15.82
CA LEU A 164 -5.54 -0.54 -15.24
C LEU A 164 -5.93 -0.34 -13.78
N ARG A 165 -4.96 0.07 -12.94
CA ARG A 165 -5.22 0.43 -11.55
C ARG A 165 -6.00 1.73 -11.48
N TRP A 166 -6.80 1.89 -10.42
CA TRP A 166 -7.49 3.16 -10.16
C TRP A 166 -6.54 4.37 -10.23
N SER A 167 -5.33 4.25 -9.69
CA SER A 167 -4.34 5.33 -9.71
C SER A 167 -3.89 5.73 -11.10
N ASP A 168 -3.87 4.78 -12.03
CA ASP A 168 -3.46 4.99 -13.41
C ASP A 168 -4.63 5.53 -14.24
N ILE A 169 -5.83 5.00 -14.04
CA ILE A 169 -7.08 5.55 -14.62
C ILE A 169 -7.33 7.00 -14.18
N ASN A 170 -7.16 7.29 -12.89
CA ASN A 170 -7.43 8.63 -12.38
C ASN A 170 -6.47 9.70 -12.91
N LYS A 171 -5.27 9.35 -13.31
CA LYS A 171 -4.29 10.27 -13.89
C LYS A 171 -4.27 10.27 -15.41
N LEU A 172 -4.90 9.28 -16.08
CA LEU A 172 -4.88 9.10 -17.52
C LEU A 172 -5.31 10.37 -18.24
N VAL A 173 -4.49 10.84 -19.18
CA VAL A 173 -4.77 12.01 -20.02
C VAL A 173 -4.95 11.57 -21.48
N TRP A 174 -5.59 12.40 -22.28
CA TRP A 174 -5.92 12.04 -23.65
C TRP A 174 -4.69 11.84 -24.54
N SER A 175 -3.58 12.54 -24.30
CA SER A 175 -2.32 12.32 -25.01
C SER A 175 -1.72 10.93 -24.80
N GLU A 176 -2.10 10.24 -23.73
CA GLU A 176 -1.69 8.85 -23.44
C GLU A 176 -2.56 7.81 -24.19
N VAL A 177 -3.74 8.19 -24.74
CA VAL A 177 -4.62 7.35 -25.55
C VAL A 177 -4.30 7.57 -27.01
N GLN A 178 -3.69 6.58 -27.67
CA GLN A 178 -3.12 6.72 -28.99
C GLN A 178 -3.66 5.65 -29.94
N HIS A 179 -3.55 5.90 -31.24
CA HIS A 179 -3.92 4.98 -32.30
C HIS A 179 -2.77 4.83 -33.30
N SER A 180 -2.54 3.62 -33.79
CA SER A 180 -1.68 3.34 -34.94
C SER A 180 -2.38 2.40 -35.90
N ASN A 181 -1.99 2.47 -37.17
CA ASN A 181 -2.55 1.58 -38.20
C ASN A 181 -2.17 0.11 -38.00
N ASP A 182 -1.02 -0.15 -37.35
CA ASP A 182 -0.52 -1.51 -37.16
C ASP A 182 -1.09 -2.19 -35.89
N TYR A 183 -1.36 -1.42 -34.83
CA TYR A 183 -1.71 -1.95 -33.53
C TYR A 183 -3.10 -1.52 -33.02
N GLY A 184 -3.84 -0.70 -33.81
CA GLY A 184 -5.12 -0.15 -33.37
C GLY A 184 -4.97 0.83 -32.20
N TRP A 185 -5.94 0.86 -31.31
CA TRP A 185 -5.92 1.72 -30.13
C TRP A 185 -5.05 1.14 -29.03
N TYR A 186 -4.28 2.00 -28.36
CA TYR A 186 -3.44 1.64 -27.21
C TYR A 186 -3.27 2.81 -26.24
N ILE A 187 -2.90 2.49 -25.00
CA ILE A 187 -2.57 3.46 -23.96
C ILE A 187 -1.07 3.39 -23.71
N ARG A 188 -0.38 4.51 -23.85
CA ARG A 188 1.05 4.63 -23.55
C ARG A 188 1.24 5.54 -22.37
N PHE A 189 1.56 4.97 -21.21
CA PHE A 189 1.58 5.69 -19.95
C PHE A 189 2.72 5.23 -19.03
N ARG A 190 3.00 6.02 -17.99
CA ARG A 190 3.87 5.60 -16.90
C ARG A 190 3.02 5.20 -15.69
N GLN A 191 3.22 3.98 -15.19
CA GLN A 191 2.52 3.53 -14.00
C GLN A 191 2.85 4.41 -12.80
N LYS A 192 1.84 4.84 -12.06
CA LYS A 192 2.02 5.66 -10.85
C LYS A 192 2.77 4.92 -9.74
N LYS A 193 2.49 3.62 -9.58
CA LYS A 193 3.07 2.82 -8.48
C LYS A 193 4.50 2.37 -8.75
N THR A 194 4.80 1.91 -9.96
CA THR A 194 6.10 1.30 -10.32
C THR A 194 7.00 2.24 -11.13
N LYS A 195 6.44 3.37 -11.60
CA LYS A 195 7.12 4.36 -12.46
C LYS A 195 7.60 3.78 -13.81
N GLY A 196 7.26 2.54 -14.14
CA GLY A 196 7.56 1.91 -15.43
C GLY A 196 6.76 2.53 -16.57
N ALA A 197 7.38 2.66 -17.76
CA ALA A 197 6.67 2.99 -18.98
C ALA A 197 6.00 1.70 -19.51
N GLU A 198 4.73 1.80 -19.86
CA GLU A 198 3.95 0.68 -20.39
C GLU A 198 3.16 1.11 -21.62
N THR A 199 2.98 0.17 -22.53
CA THR A 199 2.08 0.28 -23.66
C THR A 199 1.06 -0.86 -23.54
N LEU A 200 -0.21 -0.50 -23.41
CA LEU A 200 -1.31 -1.43 -23.22
C LEU A 200 -2.23 -1.37 -24.43
N PRO A 201 -2.41 -2.45 -25.20
CA PRO A 201 -3.44 -2.53 -26.23
C PRO A 201 -4.83 -2.30 -25.62
N MET A 202 -5.67 -1.61 -26.36
CA MET A 202 -7.03 -1.28 -25.91
C MET A 202 -8.03 -1.88 -26.91
N SER A 203 -9.02 -2.62 -26.40
CA SER A 203 -10.09 -3.14 -27.26
C SER A 203 -11.01 -2.02 -27.76
N ASP A 204 -11.71 -2.27 -28.86
CA ASP A 204 -12.71 -1.33 -29.39
C ASP A 204 -13.79 -1.02 -28.35
N GLN A 205 -14.23 -2.03 -27.58
CA GLN A 205 -15.20 -1.84 -26.48
C GLN A 205 -14.68 -0.87 -25.41
N ALA A 206 -13.38 -0.97 -25.05
CA ALA A 206 -12.80 -0.04 -24.10
C ALA A 206 -12.68 1.37 -24.68
N ARG A 207 -12.39 1.48 -26.00
CA ARG A 207 -12.33 2.76 -26.70
C ARG A 207 -13.70 3.44 -26.77
N ASP A 208 -14.73 2.69 -27.10
CA ASP A 208 -16.10 3.19 -27.24
C ASP A 208 -16.69 3.73 -25.93
N LEU A 209 -16.24 3.20 -24.78
CA LEU A 209 -16.58 3.75 -23.47
C LEU A 209 -16.11 5.19 -23.27
N LEU A 210 -15.03 5.60 -23.93
CA LEU A 210 -14.44 6.92 -23.78
C LEU A 210 -15.16 8.01 -24.57
N LYS A 211 -16.03 7.62 -25.52
CA LYS A 211 -16.82 8.51 -26.39
C LYS A 211 -15.91 9.50 -27.15
N GLU A 212 -16.01 10.79 -26.81
CA GLU A 212 -15.28 11.89 -27.48
C GLU A 212 -13.86 12.03 -26.90
N ILE A 213 -12.93 12.39 -27.78
CA ILE A 213 -11.55 12.71 -27.40
C ILE A 213 -11.53 14.16 -26.92
N GLY A 214 -10.98 14.39 -25.71
CA GLY A 214 -10.77 15.73 -25.17
C GLY A 214 -9.40 16.29 -25.52
N GLU A 215 -9.05 17.42 -24.93
CA GLU A 215 -7.74 18.06 -25.10
C GLU A 215 -6.59 17.16 -24.57
N PRO A 216 -5.42 17.17 -25.20
CA PRO A 216 -4.32 16.24 -24.93
C PRO A 216 -3.94 16.11 -23.46
N GLU A 217 -3.87 17.22 -22.73
CA GLU A 217 -3.47 17.28 -21.31
C GLU A 217 -4.66 17.13 -20.35
N GLU A 218 -5.87 17.02 -20.88
CA GLU A 218 -7.06 16.85 -20.06
C GLU A 218 -7.20 15.40 -19.61
N ARG A 219 -7.67 15.20 -18.35
CA ARG A 219 -7.91 13.85 -17.84
C ARG A 219 -9.10 13.20 -18.55
N VAL A 220 -8.92 11.95 -18.96
CA VAL A 220 -9.96 11.12 -19.57
C VAL A 220 -11.17 10.95 -18.62
N PHE A 221 -10.90 10.69 -17.34
CA PHE A 221 -11.93 10.53 -16.31
C PHE A 221 -11.99 11.75 -15.40
N LYS A 222 -12.37 12.90 -15.97
CA LYS A 222 -12.52 14.16 -15.25
C LYS A 222 -13.57 14.05 -14.16
N GLY A 223 -13.23 14.44 -12.94
CA GLY A 223 -14.14 14.37 -11.78
C GLY A 223 -14.17 13.02 -11.05
N LEU A 224 -13.47 11.98 -11.52
CA LEU A 224 -13.32 10.73 -10.81
C LEU A 224 -12.58 10.95 -9.48
N LYS A 225 -13.14 10.48 -8.36
CA LYS A 225 -12.57 10.59 -7.01
C LYS A 225 -12.50 9.22 -6.35
N TYR A 226 -11.45 8.98 -5.56
CA TYR A 226 -11.38 7.82 -4.69
C TYR A 226 -11.85 8.19 -3.28
N SER A 227 -12.97 7.63 -2.88
CA SER A 227 -13.52 7.88 -1.54
C SER A 227 -14.37 6.70 -1.09
N ALA A 228 -14.62 6.62 0.22
CA ALA A 228 -15.56 5.65 0.78
C ALA A 228 -16.96 5.79 0.15
N TRP A 229 -17.38 7.02 -0.17
CA TRP A 229 -18.63 7.30 -0.86
C TRP A 229 -18.70 6.67 -2.26
N HIS A 230 -17.64 6.80 -3.07
CA HIS A 230 -17.60 6.19 -4.41
C HIS A 230 -17.63 4.66 -4.33
N ASN A 231 -16.90 4.07 -3.39
CA ASN A 231 -16.96 2.63 -3.17
C ASN A 231 -18.35 2.17 -2.68
N LEU A 232 -19.01 2.95 -1.83
CA LEU A 232 -20.40 2.68 -1.42
C LEU A 232 -21.35 2.71 -2.64
N LYS A 233 -21.24 3.73 -3.52
CA LYS A 233 -22.08 3.84 -4.72
C LYS A 233 -21.78 2.70 -5.72
N LEU A 234 -20.54 2.29 -5.86
CA LEU A 234 -20.16 1.12 -6.63
C LEU A 234 -20.83 -0.15 -6.06
N GLN A 235 -20.74 -0.36 -4.75
CA GLN A 235 -21.37 -1.51 -4.10
C GLN A 235 -22.89 -1.50 -4.27
N GLN A 236 -23.55 -0.35 -4.12
CA GLN A 236 -24.99 -0.21 -4.34
C GLN A 236 -25.38 -0.53 -5.79
N TRP A 237 -24.56 -0.14 -6.76
CA TRP A 237 -24.78 -0.47 -8.17
C TRP A 237 -24.65 -1.98 -8.43
N VAL A 238 -23.65 -2.64 -7.87
CA VAL A 238 -23.47 -4.10 -7.94
C VAL A 238 -24.65 -4.84 -7.30
N MET A 239 -25.13 -4.37 -6.15
CA MET A 239 -26.28 -4.98 -5.45
C MET A 239 -27.59 -4.85 -6.25
N LYS A 240 -27.80 -3.81 -7.05
CA LYS A 240 -28.97 -3.67 -7.94
C LYS A 240 -29.06 -4.82 -8.95
N ALA A 241 -27.94 -5.43 -9.32
CA ALA A 241 -27.89 -6.59 -10.20
C ALA A 241 -28.05 -7.93 -9.47
N GLY A 242 -28.40 -7.91 -8.17
CA GLY A 242 -28.56 -9.12 -7.36
C GLY A 242 -27.25 -9.78 -6.92
N ILE A 243 -26.10 -9.09 -7.06
CA ILE A 243 -24.78 -9.63 -6.72
C ILE A 243 -24.44 -9.23 -5.29
N SER A 244 -24.19 -10.24 -4.43
CA SER A 244 -23.89 -10.07 -3.00
C SER A 244 -22.40 -9.90 -2.68
N LYS A 245 -21.52 -10.01 -3.68
CA LYS A 245 -20.07 -9.83 -3.52
C LYS A 245 -19.69 -8.43 -3.06
N THR A 246 -18.65 -8.33 -2.23
CA THR A 246 -18.11 -7.04 -1.79
C THR A 246 -17.15 -6.49 -2.84
N ILE A 247 -17.66 -5.68 -3.76
CA ILE A 247 -16.91 -5.14 -4.87
C ILE A 247 -16.43 -3.72 -4.57
N THR A 248 -15.13 -3.53 -4.62
CA THR A 248 -14.47 -2.22 -4.60
C THR A 248 -13.91 -1.91 -5.98
N PHE A 249 -13.51 -0.66 -6.22
CA PHE A 249 -12.91 -0.31 -7.53
C PHE A 249 -11.68 -1.17 -7.89
N HIS A 250 -10.95 -1.65 -6.88
CA HIS A 250 -9.78 -2.49 -7.12
C HIS A 250 -10.13 -3.88 -7.67
N CYS A 251 -11.34 -4.37 -7.40
CA CYS A 251 -11.82 -5.67 -7.90
C CYS A 251 -11.96 -5.71 -9.43
N ALA A 252 -12.07 -4.56 -10.09
CA ALA A 252 -12.15 -4.44 -11.55
C ALA A 252 -10.96 -5.09 -12.29
N ARG A 253 -9.81 -5.28 -11.63
CA ARG A 253 -8.60 -5.84 -12.25
C ARG A 253 -8.47 -7.36 -12.12
N HIS A 254 -9.31 -7.99 -11.35
CA HIS A 254 -9.29 -9.42 -11.06
C HIS A 254 -10.39 -10.15 -11.80
#